data_0a369885bee01c15f3e5334310091621
#
_entry.id   0a369885bee01c15f3e5334310091621
#
_cell.length_a   1.000
_cell.length_b   1.000
_cell.length_c   1.000
_cell.angle_alpha   90.00
_cell.angle_beta   90.00
_cell.angle_gamma   90.00
#
_symmetry.space_group_name_H-M   'P 1'
#
loop_
_entity.id
_entity.type
_entity.pdbx_description
1 polymer ?
#
loop_
_entity_poly.entity_id
_entity_poly.type
_entity_poly.pdbx_seq_one_letter_code
_entity_poly.pdbx_strand_id
1 'polypeptide(L)'
;MKEQKLDRFSVAGSCKTETRMYDPRFEHDNCGIGAVVNIKGIKTHATVENALKIVENLKHRAGKDAEGKTGDGVGILLQVSHKFFSKVTKPLGIELGDERDYGVGMFFFPQDELKRNQAKKMFEVIVNKEGMEFLGWREVPTDPTKLGQKAVDCLSLIHISEPTR
;
A
#
# COMPACT_ATOMS: atom_id res chain seq x y z
N MET A 1 -18.69 -35.62 -6.60
CA MET A 1 -17.98 -34.41 -6.11
C MET A 1 -17.44 -33.68 -7.33
N LYS A 2 -18.08 -32.59 -7.74
CA LYS A 2 -17.65 -31.79 -8.91
C LYS A 2 -16.75 -30.68 -8.41
N GLU A 3 -15.49 -30.68 -8.85
CA GLU A 3 -14.57 -29.57 -8.65
C GLU A 3 -15.08 -28.33 -9.41
N GLN A 4 -15.38 -27.27 -8.66
CA GLN A 4 -15.61 -25.94 -9.24
C GLN A 4 -14.26 -25.32 -9.53
N LYS A 5 -13.91 -25.23 -10.82
CA LYS A 5 -12.83 -24.36 -11.31
C LYS A 5 -13.20 -22.92 -10.98
N LEU A 6 -12.35 -22.25 -10.19
CA LEU A 6 -12.36 -20.81 -10.08
C LEU A 6 -11.94 -20.22 -11.43
N ASP A 7 -12.89 -19.62 -12.12
CA ASP A 7 -12.60 -18.81 -13.30
C ASP A 7 -11.84 -17.55 -12.88
N ARG A 8 -10.62 -17.46 -13.35
CA ARG A 8 -9.79 -16.27 -13.22
C ARG A 8 -10.52 -15.10 -13.87
N PHE A 9 -10.57 -13.98 -13.16
CA PHE A 9 -10.98 -12.67 -13.69
C PHE A 9 -10.24 -12.41 -15.01
N SER A 10 -10.88 -12.64 -16.12
CA SER A 10 -10.42 -12.17 -17.42
C SER A 10 -10.87 -10.73 -17.57
N VAL A 11 -9.98 -9.79 -17.38
CA VAL A 11 -10.14 -8.44 -17.89
C VAL A 11 -10.02 -8.54 -19.41
N ALA A 12 -11.13 -8.88 -20.04
CA ALA A 12 -11.25 -8.95 -21.49
C ALA A 12 -11.44 -7.53 -22.06
N GLY A 13 -10.35 -6.80 -22.17
CA GLY A 13 -10.21 -5.78 -23.19
C GLY A 13 -9.57 -6.43 -24.41
N SER A 14 -10.37 -7.00 -25.32
CA SER A 14 -9.89 -7.49 -26.62
C SER A 14 -9.37 -6.31 -27.44
N CYS A 15 -8.14 -5.93 -27.21
CA CYS A 15 -7.38 -5.14 -28.18
C CYS A 15 -6.98 -6.09 -29.31
N LYS A 16 -7.64 -5.97 -30.47
CA LYS A 16 -7.23 -6.64 -31.71
C LYS A 16 -5.78 -6.31 -31.95
N THR A 17 -4.92 -7.32 -31.94
CA THR A 17 -3.51 -7.27 -32.27
C THR A 17 -3.36 -6.93 -33.74
N GLU A 18 -3.44 -5.64 -34.07
CA GLU A 18 -2.81 -5.15 -35.29
C GLU A 18 -1.30 -5.36 -35.14
N THR A 19 -0.68 -5.83 -36.21
CA THR A 19 0.75 -6.07 -36.35
C THR A 19 1.57 -4.83 -35.96
N ARG A 20 1.83 -4.67 -34.67
CA ARG A 20 2.74 -3.65 -34.14
C ARG A 20 4.15 -4.25 -34.02
N MET A 21 5.17 -3.44 -34.19
CA MET A 21 6.56 -3.86 -34.00
C MET A 21 6.86 -4.24 -32.52
N TYR A 22 5.92 -4.04 -31.63
CA TYR A 22 5.99 -4.32 -30.19
C TYR A 22 4.99 -5.41 -29.81
N ASP A 23 5.46 -6.46 -29.16
CA ASP A 23 4.62 -7.52 -28.58
C ASP A 23 4.55 -7.36 -27.06
N PRO A 24 3.35 -7.05 -26.49
CA PRO A 24 3.18 -6.86 -25.05
C PRO A 24 3.57 -8.07 -24.20
N ARG A 25 3.67 -9.27 -24.79
CA ARG A 25 4.11 -10.47 -24.07
C ARG A 25 5.59 -10.43 -23.67
N PHE A 26 6.37 -9.56 -24.32
CA PHE A 26 7.79 -9.33 -24.01
C PHE A 26 8.02 -8.08 -23.18
N GLU A 27 6.93 -7.43 -22.71
CA GLU A 27 7.05 -6.31 -21.79
C GLU A 27 7.53 -6.81 -20.43
N HIS A 28 8.64 -6.26 -19.99
CA HIS A 28 9.21 -6.52 -18.68
C HIS A 28 9.36 -5.21 -17.94
N ASP A 29 8.66 -5.09 -16.81
CA ASP A 29 8.84 -3.97 -15.91
C ASP A 29 10.23 -4.02 -15.27
N ASN A 30 10.91 -2.90 -15.27
CA ASN A 30 12.21 -2.77 -14.64
C ASN A 30 12.02 -2.23 -13.22
N CYS A 31 12.27 -3.08 -12.22
CA CYS A 31 12.29 -2.65 -10.83
C CYS A 31 13.68 -2.88 -10.21
N GLY A 32 13.98 -2.11 -9.18
CA GLY A 32 15.13 -2.32 -8.31
C GLY A 32 14.67 -2.82 -6.96
N ILE A 33 15.24 -3.91 -6.48
CA ILE A 33 14.92 -4.51 -5.20
C ILE A 33 16.19 -4.62 -4.36
N GLY A 34 16.06 -4.39 -3.07
CA GLY A 34 17.11 -4.66 -2.09
C GLY A 34 16.51 -5.16 -0.80
N ALA A 35 17.28 -5.88 -0.02
CA ALA A 35 16.85 -6.41 1.26
C ALA A 35 17.92 -6.21 2.32
N VAL A 36 17.49 -5.96 3.55
CA VAL A 36 18.34 -5.92 4.73
C VAL A 36 17.67 -6.72 5.84
N VAL A 37 18.43 -7.61 6.46
CA VAL A 37 17.92 -8.52 7.50
C VAL A 37 18.87 -8.52 8.68
N ASN A 38 18.32 -8.45 9.89
CA ASN A 38 19.07 -8.73 11.12
C ASN A 38 18.94 -10.22 11.45
N ILE A 39 20.04 -10.98 11.31
CA ILE A 39 20.06 -12.44 11.50
C ILE A 39 19.65 -12.84 12.93
N LYS A 40 19.94 -11.98 13.92
CA LYS A 40 19.56 -12.20 15.31
C LYS A 40 18.11 -11.81 15.64
N GLY A 41 17.34 -11.32 14.67
CA GLY A 41 15.95 -10.88 14.87
C GLY A 41 15.79 -9.63 15.73
N ILE A 42 16.85 -8.90 16.00
CA ILE A 42 16.81 -7.69 16.83
C ILE A 42 16.23 -6.54 16.02
N LYS A 43 15.12 -5.98 16.49
CA LYS A 43 14.46 -4.81 15.87
C LYS A 43 15.25 -3.53 16.20
N THR A 44 15.85 -2.90 15.19
CA THR A 44 16.62 -1.67 15.35
C THR A 44 16.23 -0.63 14.31
N HIS A 45 16.33 0.65 14.68
CA HIS A 45 16.11 1.74 13.74
C HIS A 45 17.15 1.74 12.59
N ALA A 46 18.38 1.34 12.89
CA ALA A 46 19.43 1.21 11.89
C ALA A 46 19.06 0.27 10.72
N THR A 47 18.26 -0.78 10.97
CA THR A 47 17.75 -1.64 9.91
C THR A 47 16.79 -0.88 8.97
N VAL A 48 15.96 0.00 9.52
CA VAL A 48 15.05 0.86 8.74
C VAL A 48 15.84 1.88 7.93
N GLU A 49 16.83 2.54 8.54
CA GLU A 49 17.70 3.50 7.83
C GLU A 49 18.46 2.84 6.68
N ASN A 50 18.96 1.63 6.88
CA ASN A 50 19.61 0.87 5.83
C ASN A 50 18.64 0.51 4.69
N ALA A 51 17.38 0.16 4.99
CA ALA A 51 16.36 -0.08 3.98
C ALA A 51 16.05 1.19 3.16
N LEU A 52 15.92 2.34 3.82
CA LEU A 52 15.77 3.64 3.14
C LEU A 52 16.97 3.96 2.25
N LYS A 53 18.19 3.71 2.73
CA LYS A 53 19.42 3.92 1.95
C LYS A 53 19.49 3.03 0.71
N ILE A 54 18.96 1.81 0.76
CA ILE A 54 18.83 0.95 -0.42
C ILE A 54 17.95 1.65 -1.47
N VAL A 55 16.81 2.18 -1.05
CA VAL A 55 15.89 2.89 -1.95
C VAL A 55 16.56 4.12 -2.56
N GLU A 56 17.28 4.91 -1.78
CA GLU A 56 18.05 6.07 -2.28
C GLU A 56 19.10 5.67 -3.32
N ASN A 57 19.80 4.58 -3.07
CA ASN A 57 20.83 4.06 -3.99
C ASN A 57 20.21 3.55 -5.32
N LEU A 58 18.94 3.17 -5.33
CA LEU A 58 18.21 2.74 -6.53
C LEU A 58 17.62 3.92 -7.33
N LYS A 59 17.85 5.16 -6.94
CA LYS A 59 17.34 6.38 -7.60
C LYS A 59 17.64 6.43 -9.12
N HIS A 60 18.77 5.86 -9.54
CA HIS A 60 19.17 5.79 -10.95
C HIS A 60 18.27 4.87 -11.79
N ARG A 61 17.45 4.04 -11.17
CA ARG A 61 16.47 3.15 -11.81
C ARG A 61 15.03 3.69 -11.73
N ALA A 62 14.81 4.79 -11.05
CA ALA A 62 13.50 5.41 -10.94
C ALA A 62 13.19 6.19 -12.22
N GLY A 63 12.02 5.92 -12.81
CA GLY A 63 11.47 6.77 -13.87
C GLY A 63 11.06 8.13 -13.30
N LYS A 64 11.26 9.17 -14.09
CA LYS A 64 10.80 10.52 -13.78
C LYS A 64 10.01 11.08 -14.94
N ASP A 65 8.93 11.77 -14.63
CA ASP A 65 8.16 12.50 -15.62
C ASP A 65 8.92 13.74 -16.13
N ALA A 66 8.43 14.31 -17.22
CA ALA A 66 9.02 15.48 -17.86
C ALA A 66 9.19 16.70 -16.91
N GLU A 67 8.32 16.81 -15.89
CA GLU A 67 8.45 17.85 -14.84
C GLU A 67 9.58 17.57 -13.84
N GLY A 68 10.18 16.36 -13.87
CA GLY A 68 11.28 15.94 -13.01
C GLY A 68 10.96 15.74 -11.54
N LYS A 69 9.71 15.94 -11.14
CA LYS A 69 9.22 15.81 -9.75
C LYS A 69 8.36 14.59 -9.51
N THR A 70 7.48 14.26 -10.46
CA THR A 70 6.66 13.05 -10.42
C THR A 70 7.47 11.89 -10.98
N GLY A 71 7.38 10.72 -10.39
CA GLY A 71 8.11 9.53 -10.82
C GLY A 71 7.41 8.26 -10.41
N ASP A 72 8.07 7.14 -10.67
CA ASP A 72 7.59 5.83 -10.26
C ASP A 72 7.49 5.72 -8.74
N GLY A 73 6.58 4.88 -8.29
CA GLY A 73 6.41 4.63 -6.87
C GLY A 73 7.63 3.96 -6.25
N VAL A 74 7.86 4.25 -4.99
CA VAL A 74 8.92 3.65 -4.18
C VAL A 74 8.36 3.29 -2.81
N GLY A 75 8.86 2.21 -2.23
CA GLY A 75 8.41 1.80 -0.90
C GLY A 75 9.39 0.87 -0.21
N ILE A 76 9.19 0.71 1.07
CA ILE A 76 9.89 -0.28 1.90
C ILE A 76 8.85 -1.16 2.60
N LEU A 77 9.13 -2.44 2.69
CA LEU A 77 8.33 -3.39 3.45
C LEU A 77 8.96 -3.58 4.83
N LEU A 78 8.22 -3.29 5.86
CA LEU A 78 8.66 -3.40 7.25
C LEU A 78 7.71 -4.29 8.05
N GLN A 79 8.20 -4.80 9.18
CA GLN A 79 7.32 -5.39 10.17
C GLN A 79 6.45 -4.30 10.81
N VAL A 80 5.20 -4.64 11.13
CA VAL A 80 4.29 -3.77 11.87
C VAL A 80 4.93 -3.40 13.21
N SER A 81 5.12 -2.11 13.46
CA SER A 81 5.70 -1.62 14.72
C SER A 81 4.61 -1.47 15.77
N HIS A 82 4.44 -2.46 16.64
CA HIS A 82 3.47 -2.41 17.73
C HIS A 82 3.62 -1.14 18.59
N LYS A 83 4.86 -0.77 18.93
CA LYS A 83 5.16 0.45 19.70
C LYS A 83 4.66 1.73 19.02
N PHE A 84 4.82 1.83 17.70
CA PHE A 84 4.34 2.99 16.94
C PHE A 84 2.82 3.02 16.90
N PHE A 85 2.18 1.91 16.51
CA PHE A 85 0.72 1.86 16.39
C PHE A 85 0.04 2.06 17.74
N SER A 86 0.48 1.44 18.82
CA SER A 86 -0.05 1.68 20.16
C SER A 86 0.04 3.14 20.60
N LYS A 87 1.08 3.87 20.17
CA LYS A 87 1.22 5.30 20.47
C LYS A 87 0.22 6.15 19.68
N VAL A 88 0.00 5.85 18.39
CA VAL A 88 -0.82 6.70 17.51
C VAL A 88 -2.30 6.37 17.55
N THR A 89 -2.68 5.17 18.00
CA THR A 89 -4.08 4.75 18.14
C THR A 89 -4.68 5.12 19.49
N LYS A 90 -3.85 5.18 20.54
CA LYS A 90 -4.31 5.55 21.90
C LYS A 90 -5.11 6.85 21.97
N PRO A 91 -4.71 7.97 21.31
CA PRO A 91 -5.50 9.19 21.30
C PRO A 91 -6.85 9.06 20.59
N LEU A 92 -7.02 8.05 19.73
CA LEU A 92 -8.24 7.76 18.98
C LEU A 92 -9.19 6.82 19.73
N GLY A 93 -8.80 6.37 20.93
CA GLY A 93 -9.56 5.39 21.69
C GLY A 93 -9.55 3.98 21.10
N ILE A 94 -8.61 3.70 20.20
CA ILE A 94 -8.44 2.38 19.58
C ILE A 94 -7.46 1.59 20.46
N GLU A 95 -7.94 0.51 21.06
CA GLU A 95 -7.12 -0.43 21.83
C GLU A 95 -6.66 -1.55 20.91
N LEU A 96 -5.34 -1.70 20.77
CA LEU A 96 -4.74 -2.79 20.03
C LEU A 96 -4.57 -4.00 20.95
N GLY A 97 -4.78 -5.20 20.42
CA GLY A 97 -4.37 -6.45 21.07
C GLY A 97 -2.85 -6.57 21.20
N ASP A 98 -2.39 -7.77 21.52
CA ASP A 98 -0.97 -8.06 21.63
C ASP A 98 -0.25 -7.94 20.28
N GLU A 99 1.07 -7.90 20.33
CA GLU A 99 1.90 -7.87 19.10
C GLU A 99 1.59 -9.09 18.23
N ARG A 100 1.17 -8.87 16.99
CA ARG A 100 0.75 -9.84 15.96
C ARG A 100 -0.70 -10.30 16.02
N ASP A 101 -1.49 -9.82 16.96
CA ASP A 101 -2.92 -10.16 17.02
C ASP A 101 -3.79 -9.28 16.13
N TYR A 102 -3.22 -8.23 15.54
CA TYR A 102 -3.93 -7.31 14.67
C TYR A 102 -3.20 -7.11 13.34
N GLY A 103 -3.95 -6.77 12.33
CA GLY A 103 -3.46 -6.36 11.01
C GLY A 103 -3.60 -4.86 10.80
N VAL A 104 -2.80 -4.31 9.89
CA VAL A 104 -2.86 -2.91 9.49
C VAL A 104 -3.02 -2.85 7.98
N GLY A 105 -4.06 -2.20 7.49
CA GLY A 105 -4.30 -1.96 6.08
C GLY A 105 -4.18 -0.48 5.73
N MET A 106 -3.48 -0.15 4.65
CA MET A 106 -3.40 1.21 4.13
C MET A 106 -4.36 1.35 2.94
N PHE A 107 -5.24 2.35 3.00
CA PHE A 107 -6.26 2.58 2.00
C PHE A 107 -6.13 3.95 1.38
N PHE A 108 -6.31 4.00 0.07
CA PHE A 108 -6.31 5.21 -0.73
C PHE A 108 -7.74 5.47 -1.19
N PHE A 109 -8.38 6.45 -0.60
CA PHE A 109 -9.77 6.79 -0.89
C PHE A 109 -9.89 7.99 -1.82
N PRO A 110 -10.99 8.06 -2.62
CA PRO A 110 -11.29 9.24 -3.40
C PRO A 110 -11.58 10.44 -2.51
N GLN A 111 -11.37 11.65 -3.03
CA GLN A 111 -11.68 12.89 -2.32
C GLN A 111 -13.18 13.08 -2.10
N ASP A 112 -14.01 12.53 -2.98
CA ASP A 112 -15.47 12.54 -2.82
C ASP A 112 -15.89 11.86 -1.52
N GLU A 113 -16.55 12.62 -0.65
CA GLU A 113 -16.94 12.18 0.69
C GLU A 113 -17.94 11.02 0.65
N LEU A 114 -18.91 11.06 -0.23
CA LEU A 114 -19.92 10.01 -0.34
C LEU A 114 -19.31 8.67 -0.74
N LYS A 115 -18.48 8.68 -1.79
CA LYS A 115 -17.78 7.48 -2.27
C LYS A 115 -16.83 6.94 -1.22
N ARG A 116 -16.11 7.81 -0.52
CA ARG A 116 -15.20 7.44 0.57
C ARG A 116 -15.96 6.74 1.71
N ASN A 117 -17.07 7.33 2.14
CA ASN A 117 -17.87 6.76 3.23
C ASN A 117 -18.51 5.42 2.84
N GLN A 118 -18.96 5.28 1.60
CA GLN A 118 -19.45 4.01 1.07
C GLN A 118 -18.35 2.94 1.06
N ALA A 119 -17.15 3.27 0.60
CA ALA A 119 -16.01 2.34 0.56
C ALA A 119 -15.60 1.91 1.97
N LYS A 120 -15.52 2.83 2.93
CA LYS A 120 -15.25 2.52 4.34
C LYS A 120 -16.30 1.56 4.90
N LYS A 121 -17.59 1.86 4.71
CA LYS A 121 -18.68 1.03 5.18
C LYS A 121 -18.65 -0.38 4.57
N MET A 122 -18.37 -0.47 3.28
CA MET A 122 -18.23 -1.76 2.61
C MET A 122 -17.09 -2.58 3.19
N PHE A 123 -15.94 -1.97 3.46
CA PHE A 123 -14.81 -2.64 4.08
C PHE A 123 -15.15 -3.15 5.49
N GLU A 124 -15.78 -2.33 6.32
CA GLU A 124 -16.23 -2.73 7.67
C GLU A 124 -17.16 -3.94 7.63
N VAL A 125 -18.11 -3.95 6.69
CA VAL A 125 -19.02 -5.09 6.49
C VAL A 125 -18.26 -6.35 6.09
N ILE A 126 -17.27 -6.24 5.21
CA ILE A 126 -16.46 -7.39 4.77
C ILE A 126 -15.64 -7.92 5.92
N VAL A 127 -14.96 -7.06 6.70
CA VAL A 127 -14.17 -7.45 7.88
C VAL A 127 -15.03 -8.25 8.86
N ASN A 128 -16.20 -7.74 9.19
CA ASN A 128 -17.13 -8.44 10.09
C ASN A 128 -17.63 -9.78 9.50
N LYS A 129 -17.88 -9.82 8.20
CA LYS A 129 -18.31 -11.07 7.50
C LYS A 129 -17.23 -12.15 7.53
N GLU A 130 -15.97 -11.75 7.46
CA GLU A 130 -14.82 -12.67 7.55
C GLU A 130 -14.48 -13.06 9.00
N GLY A 131 -15.31 -12.65 9.97
CA GLY A 131 -15.16 -13.01 11.38
C GLY A 131 -14.06 -12.24 12.11
N MET A 132 -13.61 -11.13 11.54
CA MET A 132 -12.64 -10.23 12.14
C MET A 132 -13.35 -9.06 12.82
N GLU A 133 -12.74 -8.50 13.85
CA GLU A 133 -13.20 -7.28 14.49
C GLU A 133 -12.56 -6.06 13.84
N PHE A 134 -13.37 -5.08 13.47
CA PHE A 134 -12.88 -3.81 12.94
C PHE A 134 -12.58 -2.84 14.08
N LEU A 135 -11.33 -2.46 14.28
CA LEU A 135 -10.91 -1.57 15.39
C LEU A 135 -11.12 -0.09 15.10
N GLY A 136 -10.90 0.35 13.88
CA GLY A 136 -11.10 1.75 13.55
C GLY A 136 -10.36 2.23 12.31
N TRP A 137 -10.58 3.50 11.99
CA TRP A 137 -9.91 4.25 10.95
C TRP A 137 -9.00 5.32 11.54
N ARG A 138 -7.80 5.42 11.01
CA ARG A 138 -6.87 6.51 11.31
C ARG A 138 -6.50 7.25 10.03
N GLU A 139 -6.64 8.56 10.04
CA GLU A 139 -6.14 9.39 8.96
C GLU A 139 -4.61 9.45 9.02
N VAL A 140 -3.97 9.31 7.86
CA VAL A 140 -2.50 9.38 7.76
C VAL A 140 -2.11 10.83 7.51
N PRO A 141 -1.28 11.45 8.36
CA PRO A 141 -0.72 12.75 8.08
C PRO A 141 0.11 12.71 6.80
N THR A 142 -0.19 13.59 5.86
CA THR A 142 0.50 13.68 4.56
C THR A 142 1.03 15.09 4.34
N ASP A 143 2.17 15.19 3.67
CA ASP A 143 2.74 16.47 3.24
C ASP A 143 2.84 16.52 1.70
N PRO A 144 1.91 17.19 1.02
CA PRO A 144 1.88 17.27 -0.44
C PRO A 144 2.86 18.31 -1.01
N THR A 145 3.57 19.06 -0.19
CA THR A 145 4.38 20.22 -0.65
C THR A 145 5.52 19.85 -1.60
N LYS A 146 5.97 18.59 -1.55
CA LYS A 146 7.07 18.07 -2.38
C LYS A 146 6.61 17.35 -3.63
N LEU A 147 5.31 17.22 -3.84
CA LEU A 147 4.75 16.49 -4.97
C LEU A 147 4.84 17.34 -6.26
N GLY A 148 4.94 16.66 -7.42
CA GLY A 148 4.73 17.26 -8.71
C GLY A 148 3.25 17.54 -8.96
N GLN A 149 2.93 18.45 -9.90
CA GLN A 149 1.54 18.87 -10.15
C GLN A 149 0.65 17.68 -10.55
N LYS A 150 1.12 16.79 -11.39
CA LYS A 150 0.37 15.58 -11.79
C LYS A 150 0.01 14.68 -10.59
N ALA A 151 0.92 14.53 -9.63
CA ALA A 151 0.66 13.76 -8.43
C ALA A 151 -0.36 14.47 -7.52
N VAL A 152 -0.32 15.79 -7.43
CA VAL A 152 -1.31 16.58 -6.68
C VAL A 152 -2.69 16.45 -7.29
N ASP A 153 -2.81 16.49 -8.60
CA ASP A 153 -4.10 16.35 -9.32
C ASP A 153 -4.76 14.97 -9.13
N CYS A 154 -3.95 13.95 -8.85
CA CYS A 154 -4.40 12.58 -8.60
C CYS A 154 -4.38 12.19 -7.11
N LEU A 155 -4.19 13.15 -6.21
CA LEU A 155 -4.01 12.87 -4.79
C LEU A 155 -5.26 12.18 -4.19
N SER A 156 -5.03 11.05 -3.54
CA SER A 156 -6.05 10.33 -2.78
C SER A 156 -5.95 10.67 -1.30
N LEU A 157 -7.06 10.50 -0.57
CA LEU A 157 -7.01 10.55 0.90
C LEU A 157 -6.55 9.21 1.45
N ILE A 158 -5.51 9.23 2.29
CA ILE A 158 -4.91 8.03 2.84
C ILE A 158 -5.45 7.78 4.25
N HIS A 159 -6.00 6.59 4.45
CA HIS A 159 -6.44 6.11 5.76
C HIS A 159 -5.82 4.76 6.07
N ILE A 160 -5.56 4.51 7.35
CA ILE A 160 -5.16 3.20 7.85
C ILE A 160 -6.35 2.59 8.59
N SER A 161 -6.64 1.32 8.27
CA SER A 161 -7.56 0.47 9.03
C SER A 161 -6.75 -0.50 9.87
N GLU A 162 -7.23 -0.77 11.06
CA GLU A 162 -6.62 -1.71 12.01
C GLU A 162 -7.68 -2.76 12.40
N PRO A 163 -7.91 -3.80 11.55
CA PRO A 163 -8.74 -4.93 11.93
C PRO A 163 -7.97 -5.91 12.83
N THR A 164 -8.62 -6.45 13.85
CA THR A 164 -8.12 -7.62 14.58
C THR A 164 -8.74 -8.91 14.08
N ARG A 165 -8.20 -9.98 14.57
CA ARG A 165 -8.69 -11.33 14.34
C ARG A 165 -9.84 -11.65 15.29
#